data_f367f1313680d58238d501787b43ff82
#
_entry.id   f367f1313680d58238d501787b43ff82
#
_cell.length_a   1.000
_cell.length_b   1.000
_cell.length_c   1.000
_cell.angle_alpha   90.00
_cell.angle_beta   90.00
_cell.angle_gamma   90.00
#
_symmetry.space_group_name_H-M   'P 1'
#
loop_
_entity.id
_entity.type
_entity.pdbx_description
1 polymer ?
#
loop_
_entity_poly.entity_id
_entity_poly.type
_entity_poly.pdbx_seq_one_letter_code
_entity_poly.pdbx_strand_id
1 'polypeptide(L)'
;MKRISHLAAGCLLLAVAFFLAGCRTPDTDTAHSGQMASLEISGHSEVEILRTLKDVFESNGYEHMEDLTFDKKGSVWDTVLYGGWDTDGVWIRLKASVDPGPNGDYVIGCDAYRVIGRNQAVLEQEQKTPRSNRAECKRLLDEVQARLASGATGSGQ
;
A
#
# COMPACT_ATOMS: atom_id res chain seq x y z
N MET A 1 -63.35 15.76 -11.15
CA MET A 1 -61.98 16.05 -11.54
C MET A 1 -61.09 16.19 -10.30
N LYS A 2 -60.67 15.09 -9.60
CA LYS A 2 -59.82 15.15 -8.38
C LYS A 2 -59.17 13.78 -8.10
N ARG A 3 -58.48 13.17 -9.05
CA ARG A 3 -57.79 11.85 -8.82
C ARG A 3 -56.40 11.72 -9.46
N ILE A 4 -55.72 12.79 -9.81
CA ILE A 4 -54.41 12.72 -10.50
C ILE A 4 -53.25 13.16 -9.59
N SER A 5 -53.49 13.72 -8.40
CA SER A 5 -52.43 14.31 -7.55
C SER A 5 -51.67 13.31 -6.65
N HIS A 6 -52.13 12.08 -6.49
CA HIS A 6 -51.49 11.14 -5.56
C HIS A 6 -50.43 10.19 -6.19
N LEU A 7 -50.44 10.07 -7.51
CA LEU A 7 -49.46 9.24 -8.21
C LEU A 7 -48.10 9.92 -8.41
N ALA A 8 -48.06 11.24 -8.50
CA ALA A 8 -46.84 12.01 -8.67
C ALA A 8 -45.97 12.08 -7.38
N ALA A 9 -46.61 12.03 -6.20
CA ALA A 9 -45.90 12.11 -4.92
C ALA A 9 -45.19 10.79 -4.57
N GLY A 10 -45.71 9.64 -5.03
CA GLY A 10 -45.10 8.32 -4.76
C GLY A 10 -43.80 8.05 -5.52
N CYS A 11 -43.70 8.55 -6.75
CA CYS A 11 -42.51 8.37 -7.56
C CYS A 11 -41.29 9.24 -7.08
N LEU A 12 -41.58 10.40 -6.50
CA LEU A 12 -40.54 11.30 -6.01
C LEU A 12 -39.86 10.76 -4.74
N LEU A 13 -40.61 10.08 -3.86
CA LEU A 13 -40.08 9.47 -2.65
C LEU A 13 -39.21 8.23 -2.94
N LEU A 14 -39.51 7.46 -3.98
CA LEU A 14 -38.70 6.29 -4.39
C LEU A 14 -37.38 6.71 -5.04
N ALA A 15 -37.34 7.83 -5.75
CA ALA A 15 -36.11 8.33 -6.36
C ALA A 15 -35.09 8.84 -5.33
N VAL A 16 -35.55 9.41 -4.21
CA VAL A 16 -34.65 9.91 -3.14
C VAL A 16 -34.02 8.76 -2.34
N ALA A 17 -34.69 7.60 -2.21
CA ALA A 17 -34.16 6.45 -1.51
C ALA A 17 -32.97 5.77 -2.24
N PHE A 18 -32.89 5.88 -3.57
CA PHE A 18 -31.80 5.30 -4.36
C PHE A 18 -30.50 6.13 -4.33
N PHE A 19 -30.59 7.43 -4.01
CA PHE A 19 -29.40 8.29 -3.92
C PHE A 19 -28.66 8.16 -2.58
N LEU A 20 -29.24 7.54 -1.57
CA LEU A 20 -28.58 7.33 -0.27
C LEU A 20 -27.85 5.99 -0.16
N ALA A 21 -27.95 5.11 -1.17
CA ALA A 21 -27.09 3.94 -1.32
C ALA A 21 -25.80 4.36 -2.03
N GLY A 22 -25.17 5.45 -1.56
CA GLY A 22 -23.82 5.80 -1.94
C GLY A 22 -22.92 4.63 -1.57
N CYS A 23 -22.25 4.05 -2.57
CA CYS A 23 -21.17 3.10 -2.37
C CYS A 23 -20.21 3.69 -1.34
N ARG A 24 -20.36 3.29 -0.09
CA ARG A 24 -19.27 3.34 0.86
C ARG A 24 -18.26 2.34 0.33
N THR A 25 -17.29 2.79 -0.47
CA THR A 25 -16.00 2.15 -0.51
C THR A 25 -15.54 2.10 0.94
N PRO A 26 -15.23 0.94 1.50
CA PRO A 26 -14.58 0.90 2.78
C PRO A 26 -13.20 1.53 2.56
N ASP A 27 -13.05 2.81 2.91
CA ASP A 27 -11.75 3.38 3.22
C ASP A 27 -11.29 2.67 4.51
N THR A 28 -10.76 1.48 4.33
CA THR A 28 -10.05 0.76 5.39
C THR A 28 -8.63 1.34 5.46
N ASP A 29 -8.54 2.66 5.56
CA ASP A 29 -7.33 3.34 6.03
C ASP A 29 -7.28 3.21 7.57
N THR A 30 -7.29 2.00 8.08
CA THR A 30 -6.76 1.71 9.40
C THR A 30 -5.24 1.77 9.28
N ALA A 31 -4.73 3.00 9.10
CA ALA A 31 -3.33 3.25 9.27
C ALA A 31 -2.95 2.81 10.69
N HIS A 32 -2.23 1.72 10.82
CA HIS A 32 -1.48 1.45 12.04
C HIS A 32 -0.70 2.72 12.32
N SER A 33 -0.95 3.33 13.48
CA SER A 33 -0.54 4.70 13.78
C SER A 33 0.97 4.85 13.57
N GLY A 34 1.36 5.50 12.47
CA GLY A 34 2.74 5.78 12.12
C GLY A 34 3.23 5.24 10.80
N GLN A 35 2.57 4.27 10.18
CA GLN A 35 2.95 3.73 8.87
C GLN A 35 2.45 4.61 7.73
N MET A 36 3.19 4.62 6.62
CA MET A 36 2.86 5.42 5.44
C MET A 36 1.70 4.81 4.65
N ALA A 37 1.65 3.48 4.56
CA ALA A 37 0.55 2.70 4.02
C ALA A 37 0.40 1.39 4.81
N SER A 38 -0.82 0.88 4.92
CA SER A 38 -1.10 -0.42 5.53
C SER A 38 -2.25 -1.12 4.80
N LEU A 39 -2.30 -2.44 4.90
CA LEU A 39 -3.28 -3.29 4.29
C LEU A 39 -3.56 -4.49 5.20
N GLU A 40 -4.83 -4.84 5.39
CA GLU A 40 -5.26 -6.04 6.12
C GLU A 40 -5.44 -7.21 5.15
N ILE A 41 -4.87 -8.36 5.49
CA ILE A 41 -4.90 -9.59 4.70
C ILE A 41 -5.50 -10.72 5.54
N SER A 42 -6.58 -11.32 5.03
CA SER A 42 -7.27 -12.45 5.65
C SER A 42 -7.08 -13.72 4.83
N GLY A 43 -7.12 -14.88 5.51
CA GLY A 43 -7.18 -16.19 4.86
C GLY A 43 -5.86 -16.69 4.25
N HIS A 44 -4.75 -16.04 4.55
CA HIS A 44 -3.41 -16.44 4.09
C HIS A 44 -2.47 -16.69 5.28
N SER A 45 -1.50 -17.58 5.09
CA SER A 45 -0.45 -17.81 6.08
C SER A 45 0.60 -16.69 6.01
N GLU A 46 1.24 -16.42 7.15
CA GLU A 46 2.36 -15.46 7.22
C GLU A 46 3.45 -15.76 6.19
N VAL A 47 3.81 -17.03 6.01
CA VAL A 47 4.84 -17.47 5.05
C VAL A 47 4.45 -17.13 3.60
N GLU A 48 3.17 -17.30 3.26
CA GLU A 48 2.66 -16.97 1.93
C GLU A 48 2.67 -15.46 1.70
N ILE A 49 2.27 -14.68 2.70
CA ILE A 49 2.29 -13.22 2.67
C ILE A 49 3.73 -12.72 2.49
N LEU A 50 4.68 -13.19 3.30
CA LEU A 50 6.09 -12.81 3.25
C LEU A 50 6.71 -13.11 1.88
N ARG A 51 6.44 -14.30 1.32
CA ARG A 51 6.90 -14.67 -0.02
C ARG A 51 6.34 -13.73 -1.07
N THR A 52 5.02 -13.53 -1.08
CA THR A 52 4.35 -12.69 -2.08
C THR A 52 4.82 -11.24 -2.00
N LEU A 53 5.00 -10.72 -0.78
CA LEU A 53 5.53 -9.38 -0.56
C LEU A 53 6.93 -9.22 -1.17
N LYS A 54 7.82 -10.17 -0.89
CA LYS A 54 9.17 -10.19 -1.46
C LYS A 54 9.13 -10.25 -2.98
N ASP A 55 8.35 -11.17 -3.55
CA ASP A 55 8.23 -11.35 -5.01
C ASP A 55 7.69 -10.09 -5.69
N VAL A 56 6.71 -9.40 -5.07
CA VAL A 56 6.17 -8.13 -5.58
C VAL A 56 7.23 -7.05 -5.57
N PHE A 57 7.92 -6.86 -4.45
CA PHE A 57 8.88 -5.76 -4.33
C PHE A 57 10.08 -5.97 -5.27
N GLU A 58 10.61 -7.19 -5.35
CA GLU A 58 11.70 -7.54 -6.28
C GLU A 58 11.29 -7.39 -7.75
N SER A 59 10.08 -7.82 -8.13
CA SER A 59 9.58 -7.66 -9.50
C SER A 59 9.34 -6.19 -9.90
N ASN A 60 9.21 -5.30 -8.92
CA ASN A 60 9.13 -3.85 -9.11
C ASN A 60 10.50 -3.15 -9.05
N GLY A 61 11.60 -3.92 -9.07
CA GLY A 61 12.97 -3.42 -9.17
C GLY A 61 13.58 -2.97 -7.84
N TYR A 62 13.03 -3.44 -6.72
CA TYR A 62 13.66 -3.27 -5.42
C TYR A 62 14.61 -4.43 -5.13
N GLU A 63 15.78 -4.14 -4.58
CA GLU A 63 16.72 -5.13 -4.08
C GLU A 63 16.38 -5.47 -2.63
N HIS A 64 16.18 -6.75 -2.33
CA HIS A 64 16.03 -7.21 -0.95
C HIS A 64 17.36 -7.10 -0.20
N MET A 65 17.35 -6.46 0.94
CA MET A 65 18.52 -6.26 1.81
C MET A 65 18.51 -7.29 2.95
N GLU A 66 17.95 -6.91 4.06
CA GLU A 66 17.78 -7.74 5.25
C GLU A 66 16.35 -7.61 5.76
N ASP A 67 15.86 -8.60 6.46
CA ASP A 67 14.49 -8.66 6.97
C ASP A 67 13.46 -8.34 5.87
N LEU A 68 12.62 -7.33 6.09
CA LEU A 68 11.66 -6.80 5.12
C LEU A 68 12.07 -5.41 4.63
N THR A 69 13.37 -5.20 4.42
CA THR A 69 13.95 -3.97 3.91
C THR A 69 14.33 -4.14 2.45
N PHE A 70 13.95 -3.18 1.62
CA PHE A 70 14.11 -3.22 0.17
C PHE A 70 14.61 -1.88 -0.34
N ASP A 71 15.66 -1.89 -1.14
CA ASP A 71 16.27 -0.67 -1.69
C ASP A 71 16.10 -0.59 -3.20
N LYS A 72 15.82 0.61 -3.71
CA LYS A 72 15.78 0.90 -5.13
C LYS A 72 16.50 2.22 -5.41
N LYS A 73 17.32 2.24 -6.45
CA LYS A 73 17.99 3.49 -6.85
C LYS A 73 16.94 4.54 -7.24
N GLY A 74 17.02 5.71 -6.64
CA GLY A 74 16.17 6.83 -6.95
C GLY A 74 16.38 7.35 -8.37
N SER A 75 15.50 8.20 -8.82
CA SER A 75 15.61 8.84 -10.13
C SER A 75 16.79 9.82 -10.18
N VAL A 76 17.20 10.18 -11.40
CA VAL A 76 18.22 11.23 -11.62
C VAL A 76 17.81 12.55 -10.94
N TRP A 77 16.51 12.85 -10.93
CA TRP A 77 15.96 14.04 -10.28
C TRP A 77 16.07 13.98 -8.76
N ASP A 78 15.89 12.80 -8.15
CA ASP A 78 16.11 12.63 -6.70
C ASP A 78 17.57 12.89 -6.35
N THR A 79 18.50 12.43 -7.20
CA THR A 79 19.93 12.67 -7.02
C THR A 79 20.28 14.17 -7.18
N VAL A 80 19.71 14.85 -8.16
CA VAL A 80 19.94 16.29 -8.40
C VAL A 80 19.39 17.16 -7.26
N LEU A 81 18.21 16.80 -6.74
CA LEU A 81 17.55 17.61 -5.70
C LEU A 81 18.09 17.35 -4.29
N TYR A 82 18.54 16.13 -4.02
CA TYR A 82 18.83 15.67 -2.66
C TYR A 82 20.17 14.97 -2.50
N GLY A 83 20.83 14.60 -3.62
CA GLY A 83 22.14 13.95 -3.62
C GLY A 83 23.25 14.97 -3.52
N GLY A 84 24.25 14.71 -2.67
CA GLY A 84 25.52 15.41 -2.74
C GLY A 84 26.30 14.99 -3.98
N TRP A 85 27.20 15.83 -4.45
CA TRP A 85 28.03 15.60 -5.66
C TRP A 85 28.97 14.40 -5.57
N ASP A 86 29.06 13.78 -4.38
CA ASP A 86 30.06 12.75 -4.04
C ASP A 86 29.42 11.42 -3.57
N THR A 87 28.16 11.18 -3.93
CA THR A 87 27.46 9.99 -3.46
C THR A 87 27.03 9.10 -4.62
N ASP A 88 26.89 7.78 -4.38
CA ASP A 88 26.34 6.78 -5.31
C ASP A 88 24.88 7.08 -5.72
N GLY A 89 24.44 8.30 -5.49
CA GLY A 89 23.09 8.78 -5.72
C GLY A 89 22.17 8.61 -4.50
N VAL A 90 20.91 8.95 -4.72
CA VAL A 90 19.85 8.78 -3.72
C VAL A 90 19.18 7.44 -3.93
N TRP A 91 18.91 6.75 -2.84
CA TRP A 91 18.17 5.49 -2.84
C TRP A 91 16.84 5.65 -2.12
N ILE A 92 15.84 4.91 -2.55
CA ILE A 92 14.57 4.77 -1.87
C ILE A 92 14.56 3.43 -1.15
N ARG A 93 14.45 3.46 0.16
CA ARG A 93 14.35 2.29 1.02
C ARG A 93 12.91 2.12 1.46
N LEU A 94 12.35 0.96 1.20
CA LEU A 94 11.07 0.55 1.75
C LEU A 94 11.30 -0.40 2.92
N LYS A 95 10.63 -0.15 4.03
CA LYS A 95 10.58 -1.06 5.17
C LYS A 95 9.16 -1.55 5.31
N ALA A 96 8.96 -2.84 5.12
CA ALA A 96 7.67 -3.46 5.32
C ALA A 96 7.60 -4.13 6.70
N SER A 97 6.39 -4.33 7.20
CA SER A 97 6.11 -5.16 8.37
C SER A 97 4.93 -6.08 8.06
N VAL A 98 4.89 -7.22 8.76
CA VAL A 98 3.74 -8.13 8.75
C VAL A 98 3.43 -8.43 10.19
N ASP A 99 2.33 -7.87 10.69
CA ASP A 99 1.93 -7.94 12.08
C ASP A 99 0.65 -8.75 12.21
N PRO A 100 0.50 -9.63 13.23
CA PRO A 100 -0.74 -10.36 13.45
C PRO A 100 -1.87 -9.39 13.85
N GLY A 101 -2.99 -9.51 13.15
CA GLY A 101 -4.22 -8.79 13.43
C GLY A 101 -5.11 -9.50 14.46
N PRO A 102 -6.19 -8.85 14.93
CA PRO A 102 -6.98 -9.33 16.07
C PRO A 102 -7.80 -10.61 15.79
N ASN A 103 -8.09 -10.92 14.52
CA ASN A 103 -8.97 -12.03 14.12
C ASN A 103 -8.23 -13.21 13.47
N GLY A 104 -6.90 -13.29 13.62
CA GLY A 104 -6.06 -14.24 12.89
C GLY A 104 -5.73 -13.78 11.48
N ASP A 105 -6.04 -12.54 11.16
CA ASP A 105 -5.62 -11.83 9.96
C ASP A 105 -4.22 -11.26 10.16
N TYR A 106 -3.63 -10.70 9.10
CA TYR A 106 -2.36 -10.02 9.16
C TYR A 106 -2.50 -8.57 8.67
N VAL A 107 -1.79 -7.66 9.30
CA VAL A 107 -1.67 -6.28 8.85
C VAL A 107 -0.28 -6.10 8.25
N ILE A 108 -0.24 -5.76 6.97
CA ILE A 108 1.00 -5.44 6.27
C ILE A 108 1.17 -3.92 6.30
N GLY A 109 2.32 -3.46 6.80
CA GLY A 109 2.71 -2.05 6.77
C GLY A 109 3.83 -1.79 5.79
N CYS A 110 3.90 -0.56 5.26
CA CYS A 110 5.02 -0.11 4.43
C CYS A 110 5.35 1.34 4.74
N ASP A 111 6.63 1.59 5.00
CA ASP A 111 7.22 2.92 5.17
C ASP A 111 8.30 3.14 4.11
N ALA A 112 8.46 4.39 3.66
CA ALA A 112 9.48 4.76 2.69
C ALA A 112 10.47 5.77 3.27
N TYR A 113 11.73 5.55 2.97
CA TYR A 113 12.85 6.37 3.41
C TYR A 113 13.71 6.77 2.20
N ARG A 114 14.34 7.90 2.29
CA ARG A 114 15.43 8.31 1.42
C ARG A 114 16.73 7.94 2.08
N VAL A 115 17.62 7.28 1.33
CA VAL A 115 18.95 6.89 1.79
C VAL A 115 20.01 7.60 0.95
N ILE A 116 20.94 8.27 1.60
CA ILE A 116 22.10 8.93 1.02
C ILE A 116 23.34 8.24 1.57
N GLY A 117 24.35 7.99 0.73
CA GLY A 117 25.56 7.30 1.15
C GLY A 117 25.34 5.81 1.48
N ARG A 118 24.49 5.13 0.70
CA ARG A 118 24.21 3.70 0.85
C ARG A 118 25.50 2.89 0.93
N ASN A 119 25.55 1.94 1.86
CA ASN A 119 26.71 1.08 2.14
C ASN A 119 27.95 1.80 2.70
N GLN A 120 27.84 3.07 3.07
CA GLN A 120 28.89 3.79 3.76
C GLN A 120 28.57 3.81 5.25
N ALA A 121 29.09 2.85 6.00
CA ALA A 121 28.71 2.60 7.40
C ALA A 121 28.77 3.84 8.35
N VAL A 122 29.51 4.87 7.98
CA VAL A 122 29.65 6.11 8.78
C VAL A 122 28.86 7.27 8.19
N LEU A 123 28.49 7.21 6.90
CA LEU A 123 27.91 8.34 6.17
C LEU A 123 26.48 8.04 5.67
N GLU A 124 25.99 6.82 5.84
CA GLU A 124 24.62 6.49 5.46
C GLU A 124 23.63 7.30 6.30
N GLN A 125 22.82 8.09 5.62
CA GLN A 125 21.76 8.87 6.23
C GLN A 125 20.42 8.38 5.71
N GLU A 126 19.56 7.98 6.63
CA GLU A 126 18.20 7.56 6.33
C GLU A 126 17.21 8.62 6.84
N GLN A 127 16.37 9.10 5.95
CA GLN A 127 15.34 10.09 6.28
C GLN A 127 13.97 9.58 5.82
N LYS A 128 13.00 9.54 6.72
CA LYS A 128 11.61 9.21 6.36
C LYS A 128 11.13 10.18 5.28
N THR A 129 10.68 9.64 4.14
CA THR A 129 10.25 10.49 3.04
C THR A 129 8.93 11.18 3.36
N PRO A 130 8.68 12.38 2.79
CA PRO A 130 7.36 12.98 2.84
C PRO A 130 6.33 12.06 2.15
N ARG A 131 5.06 12.40 2.32
CA ARG A 131 3.89 11.67 1.79
C ARG A 131 3.93 11.35 0.28
N SER A 132 4.88 11.89 -0.49
CA SER A 132 5.07 11.63 -1.91
C SER A 132 5.24 10.14 -2.27
N ASN A 133 5.87 9.35 -1.39
CA ASN A 133 6.07 7.91 -1.62
C ASN A 133 4.93 7.04 -1.06
N ARG A 134 3.90 7.64 -0.46
CA ARG A 134 2.71 6.92 0.02
C ARG A 134 2.00 6.19 -1.12
N ALA A 135 1.88 6.83 -2.27
CA ALA A 135 1.25 6.23 -3.44
C ALA A 135 1.99 4.97 -3.93
N GLU A 136 3.32 4.98 -3.88
CA GLU A 136 4.14 3.81 -4.25
C GLU A 136 3.99 2.68 -3.23
N CYS A 137 4.07 2.97 -1.92
CA CYS A 137 3.81 1.99 -0.88
C CYS A 137 2.43 1.36 -1.05
N LYS A 138 1.39 2.19 -1.22
CA LYS A 138 0.03 1.71 -1.43
C LYS A 138 -0.08 0.82 -2.67
N ARG A 139 0.45 1.26 -3.81
CA ARG A 139 0.42 0.51 -5.07
C ARG A 139 1.05 -0.88 -4.92
N LEU A 140 2.20 -0.98 -4.23
CA LEU A 140 2.87 -2.25 -3.99
C LEU A 140 2.05 -3.17 -3.08
N LEU A 141 1.46 -2.63 -2.01
CA LEU A 141 0.58 -3.41 -1.13
C LEU A 141 -0.69 -3.88 -1.85
N ASP A 142 -1.30 -3.05 -2.70
CA ASP A 142 -2.45 -3.43 -3.53
C ASP A 142 -2.06 -4.57 -4.51
N GLU A 143 -0.83 -4.57 -5.05
CA GLU A 143 -0.32 -5.65 -5.89
C GLU A 143 -0.09 -6.95 -5.10
N VAL A 144 0.40 -6.86 -3.86
CA VAL A 144 0.51 -8.02 -2.95
C VAL A 144 -0.87 -8.65 -2.75
N GLN A 145 -1.88 -7.85 -2.43
CA GLN A 145 -3.26 -8.32 -2.26
C GLN A 145 -3.80 -9.01 -3.52
N ALA A 146 -3.58 -8.41 -4.68
CA ALA A 146 -4.04 -8.97 -5.95
C ALA A 146 -3.37 -10.32 -6.27
N ARG A 147 -2.08 -10.48 -5.99
CA ARG A 147 -1.36 -11.75 -6.19
C ARG A 147 -1.83 -12.84 -5.21
N LEU A 148 -2.03 -12.51 -3.95
CA LEU A 148 -2.57 -13.43 -2.96
C LEU A 148 -3.96 -13.92 -3.38
N ALA A 149 -4.85 -13.00 -3.78
CA ALA A 149 -6.20 -13.36 -4.26
C ALA A 149 -6.17 -14.27 -5.50
N SER A 150 -5.20 -14.09 -6.42
CA SER A 150 -5.07 -14.93 -7.61
C SER A 150 -4.46 -16.31 -7.32
N GLY A 151 -3.55 -16.42 -6.35
CA GLY A 151 -2.93 -17.67 -5.92
C GLY A 151 -3.91 -18.61 -5.21
N ALA A 152 -4.84 -18.05 -4.44
CA ALA A 152 -5.89 -18.83 -3.77
C ALA A 152 -6.83 -19.58 -4.74
N THR A 153 -6.96 -19.11 -5.98
CA THR A 153 -7.84 -19.73 -7.00
C THR A 153 -7.19 -20.98 -7.64
N GLY A 154 -5.88 -21.16 -7.52
CA GLY A 154 -5.12 -22.26 -8.18
C GLY A 154 -4.93 -23.53 -7.34
N SER A 155 -5.21 -23.53 -6.05
CA SER A 155 -4.96 -24.67 -5.14
C SER A 155 -6.17 -25.59 -4.90
N GLY A 156 -7.24 -25.45 -5.68
CA GLY A 156 -8.50 -26.18 -5.56
C GLY A 156 -8.75 -27.25 -6.64
N GLN A 157 -7.70 -27.89 -7.23
CA GLN A 157 -7.90 -29.06 -8.11
C GLN A 157 -7.17 -30.27 -7.59
#